data_584b2562d794d6cf0dedf05deb7d9982
#
_entry.id   584b2562d794d6cf0dedf05deb7d9982
#
_cell.length_a   1.000
_cell.length_b   1.000
_cell.length_c   1.000
_cell.angle_alpha   90.00
_cell.angle_beta   90.00
_cell.angle_gamma   90.00
#
_symmetry.space_group_name_H-M   'P 1'
#
loop_
_entity.id
_entity.type
_entity.pdbx_description
1 polymer ?
#
loop_
_entity_poly.entity_id
_entity_poly.type
_entity_poly.pdbx_seq_one_letter_code
_entity_poly.pdbx_strand_id
1 'polypeptide(L)'
;ASIYKTAGAFTFEVIVVDNASSDGSTAMLAAEYPQVHVIANTQNRGFGAANNQGFCVMKGKYALLVNTDAVLTEGAVEKLWAFAEANPRAAIVCGQLLNADGSRQNSVASFPTFLTLAVNVSLLEYLFPKQYPSKRYRHQGPLEVDSAVGACMLIRKQALDEVAFFDERYFF
;
A
#
# COMPACT_ATOMS: atom_id res chain seq x y z
N ALA A 1 8.22 -14.00 2.06
CA ALA A 1 8.68 -14.88 0.97
C ALA A 1 8.42 -14.31 -0.43
N SER A 2 7.20 -13.80 -0.76
CA SER A 2 6.89 -13.29 -2.12
C SER A 2 7.77 -12.10 -2.54
N ILE A 3 8.07 -11.16 -1.64
CA ILE A 3 8.91 -9.99 -1.92
C ILE A 3 10.26 -10.40 -2.53
N TYR A 4 10.97 -11.36 -1.91
CA TYR A 4 12.27 -11.83 -2.39
C TYR A 4 12.21 -12.56 -3.74
N LYS A 5 11.04 -13.08 -4.13
CA LYS A 5 10.83 -13.74 -5.42
C LYS A 5 10.48 -12.75 -6.53
N THR A 6 9.90 -11.60 -6.19
CA THR A 6 9.33 -10.67 -7.16
C THR A 6 10.03 -9.32 -7.22
N ALA A 7 11.03 -9.07 -6.39
CA ALA A 7 11.74 -7.79 -6.38
C ALA A 7 12.71 -7.59 -7.58
N GLY A 8 12.88 -8.59 -8.43
CA GLY A 8 13.69 -8.48 -9.65
C GLY A 8 15.14 -8.04 -9.41
N ALA A 9 15.64 -7.15 -10.25
CA ALA A 9 16.99 -6.60 -10.18
C ALA A 9 17.15 -5.37 -9.26
N PHE A 10 16.12 -5.03 -8.47
CA PHE A 10 16.18 -3.87 -7.59
C PHE A 10 17.05 -4.13 -6.37
N THR A 11 17.78 -3.10 -5.95
CA THR A 11 18.34 -3.05 -4.60
C THR A 11 17.22 -2.64 -3.64
N PHE A 12 16.95 -3.46 -2.65
CA PHE A 12 15.88 -3.19 -1.67
C PHE A 12 16.27 -3.66 -0.26
N GLU A 13 15.65 -3.07 0.71
CA GLU A 13 15.66 -3.50 2.10
C GLU A 13 14.24 -3.90 2.51
N VAL A 14 14.11 -4.77 3.49
CA VAL A 14 12.82 -5.15 4.06
C VAL A 14 12.80 -4.68 5.51
N ILE A 15 11.82 -3.85 5.84
CA ILE A 15 11.56 -3.38 7.20
C ILE A 15 10.19 -3.92 7.60
N VAL A 16 10.14 -4.64 8.70
CA VAL A 16 8.90 -5.13 9.30
C VAL A 16 8.68 -4.43 10.62
N VAL A 17 7.55 -3.75 10.75
CA VAL A 17 7.13 -3.17 12.02
C VAL A 17 6.10 -4.09 12.65
N ASP A 18 6.48 -4.75 13.73
CA ASP A 18 5.60 -5.61 14.49
C ASP A 18 4.86 -4.81 15.55
N ASN A 19 3.54 -4.79 15.46
CA ASN A 19 2.67 -4.02 16.36
C ASN A 19 2.23 -4.83 17.58
N ALA A 20 3.19 -5.45 18.30
CA ALA A 20 2.97 -6.27 19.48
C ALA A 20 2.23 -7.58 19.18
N SER A 21 2.67 -8.31 18.14
CA SER A 21 2.15 -9.64 17.82
C SER A 21 2.52 -10.65 18.91
N SER A 22 1.60 -11.56 19.22
CA SER A 22 1.79 -12.62 20.21
C SER A 22 1.85 -14.03 19.58
N ASP A 23 1.88 -14.11 18.25
CA ASP A 23 1.79 -15.37 17.48
C ASP A 23 3.15 -15.97 17.09
N GLY A 24 4.25 -15.39 17.59
CA GLY A 24 5.60 -15.84 17.25
C GLY A 24 6.18 -15.25 15.95
N SER A 25 5.52 -14.31 15.31
CA SER A 25 5.98 -13.67 14.06
C SER A 25 7.40 -13.10 14.16
N THR A 26 7.74 -12.41 15.26
CA THR A 26 9.08 -11.84 15.46
C THR A 26 10.15 -12.92 15.59
N ALA A 27 9.87 -14.02 16.29
CA ALA A 27 10.80 -15.15 16.43
C ALA A 27 11.02 -15.85 15.08
N MET A 28 9.97 -16.05 14.30
CA MET A 28 10.04 -16.59 12.94
C MET A 28 10.88 -15.70 12.02
N LEU A 29 10.67 -14.38 12.05
CA LEU A 29 11.46 -13.44 11.26
C LEU A 29 12.94 -13.50 11.62
N ALA A 30 13.29 -13.54 12.91
CA ALA A 30 14.68 -13.64 13.35
C ALA A 30 15.34 -14.96 12.91
N ALA A 31 14.60 -16.06 12.89
CA ALA A 31 15.13 -17.37 12.53
C ALA A 31 15.25 -17.57 11.01
N GLU A 32 14.22 -17.15 10.24
CA GLU A 32 14.12 -17.47 8.81
C GLU A 32 14.56 -16.31 7.89
N TYR A 33 14.54 -15.07 8.41
CA TYR A 33 14.83 -13.87 7.62
C TYR A 33 15.74 -12.90 8.39
N PRO A 34 16.96 -13.30 8.80
CA PRO A 34 17.85 -12.48 9.63
C PRO A 34 18.29 -11.17 8.95
N GLN A 35 18.09 -11.03 7.64
CA GLN A 35 18.37 -9.82 6.87
C GLN A 35 17.26 -8.76 6.95
N VAL A 36 16.09 -9.10 7.53
CA VAL A 36 14.98 -8.17 7.69
C VAL A 36 15.23 -7.26 8.90
N HIS A 37 15.04 -5.97 8.71
CA HIS A 37 15.05 -5.02 9.82
C HIS A 37 13.71 -5.08 10.55
N VAL A 38 13.69 -5.64 11.74
CA VAL A 38 12.47 -5.77 12.55
C VAL A 38 12.43 -4.67 13.60
N ILE A 39 11.33 -3.92 13.64
CA ILE A 39 11.00 -2.95 14.70
C ILE A 39 9.86 -3.56 15.50
N ALA A 40 10.13 -4.02 16.73
CA ALA A 40 9.13 -4.65 17.59
C ALA A 40 8.57 -3.66 18.60
N ASN A 41 7.30 -3.32 18.48
CA ASN A 41 6.57 -2.49 19.42
C ASN A 41 6.06 -3.31 20.62
N THR A 42 5.99 -2.70 21.78
CA THR A 42 5.41 -3.32 23.00
C THR A 42 3.89 -3.20 23.07
N GLN A 43 3.30 -2.39 22.20
CA GLN A 43 1.86 -2.18 22.10
C GLN A 43 1.48 -1.86 20.64
N ASN A 44 0.24 -2.14 20.26
CA ASN A 44 -0.28 -1.76 18.96
C ASN A 44 -0.43 -0.24 18.85
N ARG A 45 0.34 0.37 17.95
CA ARG A 45 0.35 1.83 17.71
C ARG A 45 -0.56 2.27 16.57
N GLY A 46 -1.26 1.33 15.92
CA GLY A 46 -2.06 1.57 14.73
C GLY A 46 -1.23 1.57 13.44
N PHE A 47 -1.95 1.62 12.31
CA PHE A 47 -1.34 1.48 10.97
C PHE A 47 -0.41 2.65 10.64
N GLY A 48 -0.88 3.88 10.81
CA GLY A 48 -0.11 5.08 10.46
C GLY A 48 1.20 5.19 11.24
N ALA A 49 1.13 5.10 12.58
CA ALA A 49 2.30 5.20 13.45
C ALA A 49 3.32 4.08 13.24
N ALA A 50 2.87 2.85 12.96
CA ALA A 50 3.78 1.75 12.64
C ALA A 50 4.50 1.99 11.32
N ASN A 51 3.79 2.40 10.26
CA ASN A 51 4.43 2.71 8.99
C ASN A 51 5.41 3.88 9.10
N ASN A 52 5.09 4.91 9.87
CA ASN A 52 5.98 6.05 10.12
C ASN A 52 7.32 5.61 10.73
N GLN A 53 7.32 4.64 11.64
CA GLN A 53 8.58 4.08 12.18
C GLN A 53 9.43 3.47 11.05
N GLY A 54 8.81 2.74 10.11
CA GLY A 54 9.50 2.22 8.93
C GLY A 54 10.05 3.32 8.02
N PHE A 55 9.26 4.37 7.77
CA PHE A 55 9.69 5.52 6.95
C PHE A 55 10.87 6.28 7.57
N CYS A 56 10.92 6.39 8.89
CA CYS A 56 12.03 7.05 9.58
C CYS A 56 13.37 6.36 9.37
N VAL A 57 13.39 5.06 9.15
CA VAL A 57 14.64 4.27 9.03
C VAL A 57 14.95 3.83 7.60
N MET A 58 14.00 4.01 6.66
CA MET A 58 14.20 3.61 5.27
C MET A 58 15.31 4.41 4.59
N LYS A 59 16.06 3.73 3.71
CA LYS A 59 17.13 4.30 2.89
C LYS A 59 16.75 4.46 1.42
N GLY A 60 15.70 3.75 0.99
CA GLY A 60 15.26 3.69 -0.39
C GLY A 60 14.66 5.01 -0.90
N LYS A 61 14.67 5.21 -2.22
CA LYS A 61 13.98 6.31 -2.93
C LYS A 61 12.46 6.17 -2.86
N TYR A 62 11.97 4.95 -2.71
CA TYR A 62 10.57 4.58 -2.61
C TYR A 62 10.34 3.68 -1.39
N ALA A 63 9.19 3.80 -0.76
CA ALA A 63 8.66 2.82 0.17
C ALA A 63 7.56 2.02 -0.53
N LEU A 64 7.66 0.70 -0.53
CA LEU A 64 6.58 -0.19 -0.95
C LEU A 64 5.91 -0.76 0.29
N LEU A 65 4.73 -0.25 0.64
CA LEU A 65 3.91 -0.85 1.68
C LEU A 65 3.25 -2.12 1.14
N VAL A 66 3.37 -3.20 1.88
CA VAL A 66 2.74 -4.49 1.56
C VAL A 66 2.19 -5.08 2.85
N ASN A 67 0.90 -5.35 2.88
CA ASN A 67 0.30 -6.06 3.99
C ASN A 67 0.86 -7.48 4.10
N THR A 68 0.94 -8.00 5.32
CA THR A 68 1.52 -9.33 5.61
C THR A 68 0.73 -10.49 4.98
N ASP A 69 -0.55 -10.28 4.70
CA ASP A 69 -1.47 -11.21 4.04
C ASP A 69 -1.56 -11.01 2.51
N ALA A 70 -0.83 -10.05 1.96
CA ALA A 70 -0.77 -9.82 0.52
C ALA A 70 0.37 -10.61 -0.14
N VAL A 71 0.12 -11.07 -1.37
CA VAL A 71 1.10 -11.74 -2.21
C VAL A 71 1.36 -10.90 -3.45
N LEU A 72 2.61 -10.50 -3.65
CA LEU A 72 3.00 -9.79 -4.86
C LEU A 72 3.02 -10.75 -6.05
N THR A 73 2.39 -10.34 -7.15
CA THR A 73 2.43 -11.06 -8.42
C THR A 73 3.73 -10.73 -9.17
N GLU A 74 4.12 -11.61 -10.09
CA GLU A 74 5.30 -11.41 -10.93
C GLU A 74 5.22 -10.09 -11.72
N GLY A 75 6.32 -9.35 -11.71
CA GLY A 75 6.43 -8.04 -12.38
C GLY A 75 5.63 -6.91 -11.73
N ALA A 76 4.99 -7.12 -10.56
CA ALA A 76 4.20 -6.07 -9.90
C ALA A 76 5.08 -4.90 -9.46
N VAL A 77 6.20 -5.19 -8.83
CA VAL A 77 7.13 -4.16 -8.30
C VAL A 77 7.72 -3.35 -9.45
N GLU A 78 8.17 -4.03 -10.52
CA GLU A 78 8.73 -3.39 -11.72
C GLU A 78 7.73 -2.45 -12.39
N LYS A 79 6.47 -2.88 -12.52
CA LYS A 79 5.41 -2.06 -13.15
C LYS A 79 5.08 -0.82 -12.31
N LEU A 80 4.95 -0.98 -10.99
CA LEU A 80 4.71 0.16 -10.07
C LEU A 80 5.88 1.15 -10.12
N TRP A 81 7.12 0.65 -10.06
CA TRP A 81 8.31 1.48 -10.12
C TRP A 81 8.45 2.18 -11.47
N ALA A 82 8.32 1.46 -12.59
CA ALA A 82 8.44 2.04 -13.93
C ALA A 82 7.38 3.13 -14.15
N PHE A 83 6.14 2.92 -13.67
CA PHE A 83 5.12 3.95 -13.71
C PHE A 83 5.48 5.17 -12.86
N ALA A 84 5.98 4.97 -11.63
CA ALA A 84 6.39 6.06 -10.76
C ALA A 84 7.55 6.88 -11.36
N GLU A 85 8.54 6.22 -11.99
CA GLU A 85 9.64 6.91 -12.66
C GLU A 85 9.16 7.70 -13.90
N ALA A 86 8.25 7.14 -14.70
CA ALA A 86 7.67 7.80 -15.86
C ALA A 86 6.74 8.97 -15.48
N ASN A 87 6.25 9.02 -14.25
CA ASN A 87 5.31 10.03 -13.76
C ASN A 87 5.82 10.71 -12.48
N PRO A 88 6.75 11.67 -12.59
CA PRO A 88 7.38 12.30 -11.41
C PRO A 88 6.41 13.01 -10.47
N ARG A 89 5.23 13.41 -10.96
CA ARG A 89 4.16 14.02 -10.15
C ARG A 89 3.34 13.01 -9.35
N ALA A 90 3.45 11.71 -9.65
CA ALA A 90 2.78 10.68 -8.86
C ALA A 90 3.52 10.47 -7.54
N ALA A 91 2.93 10.93 -6.45
CA ALA A 91 3.42 10.73 -5.09
C ALA A 91 3.24 9.27 -4.64
N ILE A 92 2.10 8.67 -5.00
CA ILE A 92 1.70 7.32 -4.63
C ILE A 92 1.23 6.57 -5.89
N VAL A 93 1.64 5.31 -6.01
CA VAL A 93 1.19 4.40 -7.07
C VAL A 93 0.74 3.09 -6.44
N CYS A 94 -0.50 2.69 -6.70
CA CYS A 94 -1.10 1.49 -6.12
C CYS A 94 -1.37 0.42 -7.18
N GLY A 95 -1.16 -0.84 -6.82
CA GLY A 95 -1.56 -1.97 -7.63
C GLY A 95 -3.06 -2.27 -7.51
N GLN A 96 -3.67 -2.80 -8.57
CA GLN A 96 -5.00 -3.40 -8.48
C GLN A 96 -4.93 -4.67 -7.64
N LEU A 97 -5.64 -4.69 -6.51
CA LEU A 97 -5.74 -5.89 -5.67
C LEU A 97 -6.66 -6.94 -6.32
N LEU A 98 -6.27 -8.19 -6.18
CA LEU A 98 -7.02 -9.34 -6.70
C LEU A 98 -7.36 -10.28 -5.54
N ASN A 99 -8.50 -10.95 -5.66
CA ASN A 99 -8.86 -12.10 -4.83
C ASN A 99 -8.03 -13.33 -5.25
N ALA A 100 -8.07 -14.39 -4.46
CA ALA A 100 -7.38 -15.65 -4.78
C ALA A 100 -7.86 -16.30 -6.08
N ASP A 101 -9.09 -16.03 -6.49
CA ASP A 101 -9.69 -16.49 -7.76
C ASP A 101 -9.34 -15.60 -8.97
N GLY A 102 -8.49 -14.57 -8.78
CA GLY A 102 -8.11 -13.60 -9.80
C GLY A 102 -9.14 -12.49 -10.07
N SER A 103 -10.28 -12.49 -9.40
CA SER A 103 -11.25 -11.41 -9.51
C SER A 103 -10.74 -10.12 -8.84
N ARG A 104 -11.18 -8.95 -9.34
CA ARG A 104 -10.75 -7.67 -8.78
C ARG A 104 -11.34 -7.42 -7.39
N GLN A 105 -10.49 -7.03 -6.45
CA GLN A 105 -10.93 -6.43 -5.19
C GLN A 105 -11.21 -4.94 -5.37
N ASN A 106 -11.98 -4.37 -4.45
CA ASN A 106 -12.14 -2.92 -4.38
C ASN A 106 -10.85 -2.31 -3.81
N SER A 107 -10.08 -1.66 -4.68
CA SER A 107 -8.74 -1.13 -4.35
C SER A 107 -8.72 0.39 -4.24
N VAL A 108 -9.84 1.04 -4.60
CA VAL A 108 -9.95 2.50 -4.68
C VAL A 108 -11.27 2.96 -4.09
N ALA A 109 -11.30 4.20 -3.62
CA ALA A 109 -12.52 4.85 -3.16
C ALA A 109 -12.47 6.35 -3.54
N SER A 110 -13.64 6.96 -3.67
CA SER A 110 -13.78 8.40 -3.78
C SER A 110 -13.82 9.03 -2.38
N PHE A 111 -13.37 10.29 -2.25
CA PHE A 111 -13.57 11.03 -1.02
C PHE A 111 -15.06 11.18 -0.69
N PRO A 112 -15.43 11.15 0.59
CA PRO A 112 -16.79 11.41 1.02
C PRO A 112 -17.20 12.83 0.65
N THR A 113 -18.32 12.97 -0.05
CA THR A 113 -18.96 14.24 -0.41
C THR A 113 -20.37 14.26 0.15
N PHE A 114 -21.02 15.43 0.19
CA PHE A 114 -22.43 15.49 0.58
C PHE A 114 -23.32 14.57 -0.27
N LEU A 115 -22.97 14.42 -1.55
CA LEU A 115 -23.71 13.53 -2.45
C LEU A 115 -23.50 12.06 -2.08
N THR A 116 -22.28 11.64 -1.79
CA THR A 116 -21.98 10.24 -1.39
C THR A 116 -22.53 9.89 -0.01
N LEU A 117 -22.79 10.89 0.84
CA LEU A 117 -23.44 10.70 2.13
C LEU A 117 -24.98 10.63 2.01
N ALA A 118 -25.56 11.33 1.04
CA ALA A 118 -27.01 11.42 0.87
C ALA A 118 -27.59 10.35 -0.08
N VAL A 119 -26.77 9.81 -0.99
CA VAL A 119 -27.19 8.86 -2.03
C VAL A 119 -26.43 7.55 -1.87
N ASN A 120 -27.08 6.45 -2.26
CA ASN A 120 -26.43 5.14 -2.28
C ASN A 120 -25.20 5.16 -3.22
N VAL A 121 -24.01 4.95 -2.65
CA VAL A 121 -22.72 4.99 -3.37
C VAL A 121 -22.71 4.01 -4.54
N SER A 122 -23.29 2.81 -4.40
CA SER A 122 -23.35 1.82 -5.48
C SER A 122 -24.15 2.30 -6.69
N LEU A 123 -25.14 3.18 -6.48
CA LEU A 123 -25.88 3.82 -7.58
C LEU A 123 -25.03 4.86 -8.28
N LEU A 124 -24.26 5.65 -7.54
CA LEU A 124 -23.30 6.63 -8.13
C LEU A 124 -22.20 5.93 -8.92
N GLU A 125 -21.63 4.84 -8.41
CA GLU A 125 -20.66 3.99 -9.10
C GLU A 125 -21.23 3.42 -10.42
N TYR A 126 -22.50 3.06 -10.44
CA TYR A 126 -23.16 2.54 -11.63
C TYR A 126 -23.44 3.62 -12.67
N LEU A 127 -23.97 4.77 -12.24
CA LEU A 127 -24.34 5.86 -13.14
C LEU A 127 -23.14 6.70 -13.60
N PHE A 128 -22.15 6.89 -12.73
CA PHE A 128 -20.99 7.74 -12.98
C PHE A 128 -19.66 7.03 -12.67
N PRO A 129 -19.36 5.90 -13.34
CA PRO A 129 -18.23 5.03 -12.97
C PRO A 129 -16.85 5.68 -13.12
N LYS A 130 -16.72 6.73 -13.92
CA LYS A 130 -15.46 7.50 -14.05
C LYS A 130 -15.23 8.41 -12.85
N GLN A 131 -16.28 8.98 -12.30
CA GLN A 131 -16.23 9.91 -11.17
C GLN A 131 -16.21 9.18 -9.83
N TYR A 132 -16.88 8.03 -9.77
CA TYR A 132 -16.95 7.15 -8.60
C TYR A 132 -16.42 5.75 -8.98
N PRO A 133 -15.09 5.62 -9.15
CA PRO A 133 -14.51 4.34 -9.58
C PRO A 133 -14.64 3.28 -8.50
N SER A 134 -14.98 2.07 -8.92
CA SER A 134 -15.04 0.88 -8.07
C SER A 134 -14.42 -0.31 -8.80
N LYS A 135 -14.38 -1.49 -8.15
CA LYS A 135 -13.90 -2.74 -8.77
C LYS A 135 -14.62 -3.11 -10.07
N ARG A 136 -15.83 -2.59 -10.30
CA ARG A 136 -16.63 -2.82 -11.51
C ARG A 136 -16.21 -1.95 -12.69
N TYR A 137 -15.56 -0.82 -12.42
CA TYR A 137 -15.10 0.08 -13.47
C TYR A 137 -13.92 -0.54 -14.22
N ARG A 138 -14.16 -0.91 -15.49
CA ARG A 138 -13.12 -1.43 -16.37
C ARG A 138 -12.46 -0.28 -17.10
N HIS A 139 -11.23 0.04 -16.72
CA HIS A 139 -10.39 1.01 -17.40
C HIS A 139 -9.19 0.33 -18.05
N GLN A 140 -8.69 0.92 -19.12
CA GLN A 140 -7.43 0.52 -19.76
C GLN A 140 -6.35 1.50 -19.28
N GLY A 141 -5.33 0.97 -18.59
CA GLY A 141 -4.22 1.77 -18.07
C GLY A 141 -4.47 2.39 -16.70
N PRO A 142 -3.54 3.23 -16.23
CA PRO A 142 -3.59 3.88 -14.93
C PRO A 142 -4.78 4.82 -14.76
N LEU A 143 -5.27 4.93 -13.55
CA LEU A 143 -6.38 5.78 -13.16
C LEU A 143 -5.96 6.66 -11.98
N GLU A 144 -6.17 7.97 -12.09
CA GLU A 144 -6.05 8.87 -10.95
C GLU A 144 -7.26 8.69 -10.03
N VAL A 145 -7.01 8.54 -8.74
CA VAL A 145 -8.04 8.22 -7.74
C VAL A 145 -7.86 9.06 -6.48
N ASP A 146 -8.95 9.33 -5.78
CA ASP A 146 -8.92 10.12 -4.55
C ASP A 146 -8.29 9.35 -3.38
N SER A 147 -8.52 8.05 -3.33
CA SER A 147 -8.08 7.17 -2.25
C SER A 147 -7.79 5.77 -2.76
N ALA A 148 -6.80 5.12 -2.16
CA ALA A 148 -6.42 3.75 -2.46
C ALA A 148 -6.22 2.94 -1.18
N VAL A 149 -6.44 1.63 -1.25
CA VAL A 149 -6.22 0.71 -0.14
C VAL A 149 -4.72 0.50 0.06
N GLY A 150 -4.25 0.64 1.30
CA GLY A 150 -2.84 0.56 1.70
C GLY A 150 -2.20 -0.84 1.63
N ALA A 151 -2.86 -1.84 1.04
CA ALA A 151 -2.36 -3.21 1.01
C ALA A 151 -1.19 -3.44 0.03
N CYS A 152 -1.07 -2.61 -1.02
CA CYS A 152 0.08 -2.59 -1.94
C CYS A 152 0.22 -1.17 -2.50
N MET A 153 1.13 -0.38 -1.93
CA MET A 153 1.25 1.05 -2.20
C MET A 153 2.72 1.45 -2.31
N LEU A 154 3.15 1.86 -3.49
CA LEU A 154 4.48 2.43 -3.72
C LEU A 154 4.43 3.94 -3.48
N ILE A 155 5.19 4.43 -2.52
CA ILE A 155 5.21 5.85 -2.11
C ILE A 155 6.59 6.43 -2.39
N ARG A 156 6.63 7.59 -3.00
CA ARG A 156 7.86 8.35 -3.22
C ARG A 156 8.34 8.95 -1.91
N LYS A 157 9.60 8.70 -1.53
CA LYS A 157 10.17 9.23 -0.28
C LYS A 157 10.07 10.75 -0.19
N GLN A 158 10.34 11.45 -1.30
CA GLN A 158 10.21 12.91 -1.35
C GLN A 158 8.80 13.38 -0.92
N ALA A 159 7.74 12.70 -1.36
CA ALA A 159 6.37 13.04 -0.96
C ALA A 159 6.13 12.79 0.54
N LEU A 160 6.69 11.71 1.09
CA LEU A 160 6.63 11.47 2.54
C LEU A 160 7.32 12.58 3.33
N ASP A 161 8.49 13.03 2.88
CA ASP A 161 9.26 14.09 3.52
C ASP A 161 8.50 15.44 3.47
N GLU A 162 7.78 15.72 2.37
CA GLU A 162 6.98 16.95 2.18
C GLU A 162 5.72 17.00 3.07
N VAL A 163 5.05 15.85 3.29
CA VAL A 163 3.80 15.80 4.08
C VAL A 163 4.01 15.39 5.53
N ALA A 164 5.25 15.14 5.95
CA ALA A 164 5.59 14.67 7.31
C ALA A 164 4.94 13.34 7.69
N PHE A 165 4.88 12.40 6.73
CA PHE A 165 4.39 11.03 6.91
C PHE A 165 2.88 10.91 7.08
N PHE A 166 2.41 9.78 7.66
CA PHE A 166 1.00 9.58 7.97
C PHE A 166 0.59 10.30 9.25
N ASP A 167 -0.64 10.80 9.28
CA ASP A 167 -1.20 11.42 10.48
C ASP A 167 -1.54 10.35 11.53
N GLU A 168 -0.77 10.33 12.62
CA GLU A 168 -0.90 9.34 13.70
C GLU A 168 -2.16 9.49 14.54
N ARG A 169 -2.93 10.57 14.36
CA ARG A 169 -4.24 10.73 15.00
C ARG A 169 -5.27 9.70 14.49
N TYR A 170 -5.04 9.12 13.30
CA TYR A 170 -5.83 8.03 12.76
C TYR A 170 -5.17 6.70 13.11
N PHE A 171 -5.88 5.91 13.92
CA PHE A 171 -5.36 4.61 14.37
C PHE A 171 -5.36 3.55 13.27
N PHE A 172 -6.27 3.65 12.28
CA PHE A 172 -6.45 2.69 11.19
C PHE A 172 -5.64 3.05 9.95
#